data_1281cff501c85231b5fccf5d163d1a73
#
_entry.id   1281cff501c85231b5fccf5d163d1a73
#
_cell.length_a   1.000
_cell.length_b   1.000
_cell.length_c   1.000
_cell.angle_alpha   90.00
_cell.angle_beta   90.00
_cell.angle_gamma   90.00
#
_symmetry.space_group_name_H-M   'P 1'
#
loop_
_entity.id
_entity.type
_entity.pdbx_description
1 polymer ?
#
loop_
_entity_poly.entity_id
_entity_poly.type
_entity_poly.pdbx_seq_one_letter_code
_entity_poly.pdbx_strand_id
1 'polypeptide(L)'
;MKQFNDSFRRFRRQPAFTGFVLFICVVLLNIVMQGISTCKTSGFTFANFFAFFSPVSLNTIIMTNMPFILVTIGQSILLIVGQMDISIGVQIAMVNVICIMVPQEFGAPVWVGWVVAIAAALVISAIAGFACSVLRLPALLASYALTYAIKGINLLIMPTAQGSVPKAFWKPYQSTIFKLFDKDWVKGLSDFGQKLLGILNYIPVSVFVLIAMLLLWRVISRSRFGKHIYAVGSNPRNAFAAGISPVGTQMKAFLIKGLFTGVAGICLTLMTASGNPLQCEDYGIRSLSAAIIGGMGWGGWGSVACGVYGGGFLVLIQNTVYYFFTLLGKIFTGFSVSSYWQNMVSDLIIFGGLLMTIVTAKAQRETLKQGLKQQFKRGESYGK
;
A
#
# COMPACT_ATOMS: atom_id res chain seq x y z
N MET A 1 14.31 0.44 -32.85
CA MET A 1 13.03 1.16 -32.75
C MET A 1 11.78 0.27 -32.84
N LYS A 2 11.64 -0.66 -33.81
CA LYS A 2 10.43 -1.54 -33.91
C LYS A 2 10.17 -2.38 -32.64
N GLN A 3 11.17 -3.04 -32.07
CA GLN A 3 11.02 -3.84 -30.85
C GLN A 3 10.59 -3.00 -29.64
N PHE A 4 11.11 -1.77 -29.49
CA PHE A 4 10.69 -0.84 -28.43
C PHE A 4 9.22 -0.42 -28.60
N ASN A 5 8.81 -0.12 -29.82
CA ASN A 5 7.44 0.29 -30.13
C ASN A 5 6.44 -0.85 -29.89
N ASP A 6 6.79 -2.10 -30.20
CA ASP A 6 5.96 -3.27 -29.93
C ASP A 6 5.87 -3.61 -28.43
N SER A 7 6.96 -3.46 -27.68
CA SER A 7 6.97 -3.59 -26.22
C SER A 7 6.12 -2.52 -25.56
N PHE A 8 6.23 -1.26 -26.02
CA PHE A 8 5.40 -0.15 -25.52
C PHE A 8 3.92 -0.33 -25.83
N ARG A 9 3.58 -0.80 -27.03
CA ARG A 9 2.19 -1.13 -27.40
C ARG A 9 1.61 -2.26 -26.54
N ARG A 10 2.42 -3.28 -26.19
CA ARG A 10 2.02 -4.35 -25.26
C ARG A 10 1.81 -3.82 -23.85
N PHE A 11 2.71 -2.95 -23.36
CA PHE A 11 2.60 -2.33 -22.04
C PHE A 11 1.35 -1.44 -21.94
N ARG A 12 1.04 -0.64 -22.98
CA ARG A 12 -0.15 0.21 -23.04
C ARG A 12 -1.48 -0.58 -22.94
N ARG A 13 -1.47 -1.86 -23.30
CA ARG A 13 -2.64 -2.74 -23.19
C ARG A 13 -2.77 -3.42 -21.82
N GLN A 14 -1.77 -3.28 -20.95
CA GLN A 14 -1.81 -3.86 -19.61
C GLN A 14 -2.68 -3.00 -18.67
N PRO A 15 -3.41 -3.62 -17.73
CA PRO A 15 -4.24 -2.90 -16.75
C PRO A 15 -3.42 -1.90 -15.92
N ALA A 16 -2.17 -2.24 -15.61
CA ALA A 16 -1.26 -1.39 -14.83
C ALA A 16 -0.82 -0.09 -15.55
N PHE A 17 -1.09 0.07 -16.86
CA PHE A 17 -0.64 1.25 -17.61
C PHE A 17 -1.27 2.54 -17.09
N THR A 18 -2.58 2.53 -16.82
CA THR A 18 -3.29 3.70 -16.30
C THR A 18 -2.72 4.12 -14.95
N GLY A 19 -2.52 3.16 -14.03
CA GLY A 19 -1.90 3.42 -12.73
C GLY A 19 -0.48 3.93 -12.85
N PHE A 20 0.32 3.40 -13.79
CA PHE A 20 1.67 3.89 -14.06
C PHE A 20 1.68 5.35 -14.53
N VAL A 21 0.79 5.71 -15.46
CA VAL A 21 0.68 7.10 -15.96
C VAL A 21 0.27 8.04 -14.83
N LEU A 22 -0.74 7.68 -14.02
CA LEU A 22 -1.17 8.47 -12.87
C LEU A 22 -0.04 8.63 -11.84
N PHE A 23 0.70 7.56 -11.57
CA PHE A 23 1.85 7.59 -10.67
C PHE A 23 2.93 8.57 -11.16
N ILE A 24 3.30 8.52 -12.46
CA ILE A 24 4.27 9.47 -13.04
C ILE A 24 3.77 10.90 -12.96
N CYS A 25 2.49 11.16 -13.29
CA CYS A 25 1.91 12.50 -13.18
C CYS A 25 2.01 13.07 -11.75
N VAL A 26 1.73 12.24 -10.74
CA VAL A 26 1.81 12.67 -9.34
C VAL A 26 3.26 12.85 -8.87
N VAL A 27 4.20 12.03 -9.33
CA VAL A 27 5.64 12.24 -9.08
C VAL A 27 6.06 13.60 -9.60
N LEU A 28 5.71 13.96 -10.85
CA LEU A 28 6.03 15.25 -11.43
C LEU A 28 5.38 16.41 -10.64
N LEU A 29 4.12 16.26 -10.27
CA LEU A 29 3.42 17.26 -9.46
C LEU A 29 4.08 17.44 -8.09
N ASN A 30 4.49 16.34 -7.45
CA ASN A 30 5.15 16.37 -6.15
C ASN A 30 6.53 17.07 -6.22
N ILE A 31 7.32 16.81 -7.27
CA ILE A 31 8.59 17.48 -7.51
C ILE A 31 8.38 19.00 -7.57
N VAL A 32 7.38 19.45 -8.36
CA VAL A 32 7.07 20.88 -8.51
C VAL A 32 6.61 21.49 -7.19
N MET A 33 5.65 20.87 -6.50
CA MET A 33 5.08 21.42 -5.26
C MET A 33 6.09 21.47 -4.12
N GLN A 34 6.85 20.40 -3.92
CA GLN A 34 7.92 20.35 -2.91
C GLN A 34 9.03 21.34 -3.27
N GLY A 35 9.42 21.41 -4.56
CA GLY A 35 10.44 22.34 -5.05
C GLY A 35 10.06 23.80 -4.79
N ILE A 36 8.86 24.21 -5.16
CA ILE A 36 8.35 25.59 -4.91
C ILE A 36 8.32 25.87 -3.40
N SER A 37 7.82 24.93 -2.59
CA SER A 37 7.75 25.09 -1.14
C SER A 37 9.14 25.27 -0.50
N THR A 38 10.13 24.50 -0.96
CA THR A 38 11.51 24.56 -0.47
C THR A 38 12.23 25.82 -0.94
N CYS A 39 12.08 26.20 -2.21
CA CYS A 39 12.66 27.44 -2.77
C CYS A 39 12.13 28.68 -2.05
N LYS A 40 10.86 28.69 -1.67
CA LYS A 40 10.26 29.81 -0.92
C LYS A 40 10.79 29.92 0.52
N THR A 41 11.27 28.81 1.10
CA THR A 41 11.80 28.79 2.48
C THR A 41 13.29 29.07 2.52
N SER A 42 14.07 28.49 1.61
CA SER A 42 15.54 28.45 1.65
C SER A 42 16.21 29.21 0.50
N GLY A 43 15.43 29.97 -0.27
CA GLY A 43 15.91 30.68 -1.46
C GLY A 43 15.94 29.78 -2.71
N PHE A 44 15.91 30.43 -3.88
CA PHE A 44 15.92 29.72 -5.16
C PHE A 44 17.31 29.18 -5.47
N THR A 45 17.44 27.87 -5.42
CA THR A 45 18.63 27.13 -5.87
C THR A 45 18.14 25.89 -6.62
N PHE A 46 18.87 25.47 -7.67
CA PHE A 46 18.52 24.26 -8.43
C PHE A 46 18.38 23.02 -7.54
N ALA A 47 19.25 22.89 -6.52
CA ALA A 47 19.16 21.81 -5.53
C ALA A 47 17.88 21.88 -4.68
N ASN A 48 17.41 23.07 -4.30
CA ASN A 48 16.18 23.27 -3.55
C ASN A 48 14.94 22.98 -4.39
N PHE A 49 14.98 23.28 -5.70
CA PHE A 49 13.89 22.92 -6.61
C PHE A 49 13.75 21.41 -6.78
N PHE A 50 14.86 20.67 -6.79
CA PHE A 50 14.87 19.20 -6.84
C PHE A 50 14.96 18.54 -5.45
N ALA A 51 14.51 19.22 -4.39
CA ALA A 51 14.53 18.71 -3.01
C ALA A 51 13.80 17.35 -2.83
N PHE A 52 12.85 17.03 -3.69
CA PHE A 52 12.20 15.72 -3.74
C PHE A 52 13.22 14.57 -3.87
N PHE A 53 14.24 14.74 -4.69
CA PHE A 53 15.29 13.74 -4.88
C PHE A 53 16.38 13.78 -3.81
N SER A 54 16.25 14.59 -2.76
CA SER A 54 17.23 14.55 -1.68
C SER A 54 17.18 13.19 -0.96
N PRO A 55 18.34 12.66 -0.50
CA PRO A 55 18.39 11.38 0.22
C PRO A 55 17.46 11.34 1.43
N VAL A 56 17.30 12.46 2.12
CA VAL A 56 16.43 12.58 3.29
C VAL A 56 14.96 12.48 2.88
N SER A 57 14.54 13.21 1.84
CA SER A 57 13.16 13.21 1.36
C SER A 57 12.75 11.81 0.85
N LEU A 58 13.57 11.20 0.00
CA LEU A 58 13.32 9.86 -0.52
C LEU A 58 13.25 8.81 0.59
N ASN A 59 14.19 8.86 1.53
CA ASN A 59 14.20 7.94 2.66
C ASN A 59 12.91 8.08 3.49
N THR A 60 12.54 9.31 3.83
CA THR A 60 11.32 9.56 4.63
C THR A 60 10.06 9.11 3.91
N ILE A 61 9.88 9.48 2.63
CA ILE A 61 8.69 9.12 1.86
C ILE A 61 8.55 7.60 1.73
N ILE A 62 9.63 6.91 1.37
CA ILE A 62 9.59 5.46 1.15
C ILE A 62 9.41 4.71 2.47
N MET A 63 10.20 5.03 3.50
CA MET A 63 10.16 4.38 4.80
C MET A 63 8.79 4.51 5.47
N THR A 64 8.27 5.75 5.52
CA THR A 64 6.99 6.05 6.20
C THR A 64 5.80 5.35 5.51
N ASN A 65 5.85 5.18 4.21
CA ASN A 65 4.74 4.64 3.43
C ASN A 65 4.90 3.16 3.05
N MET A 66 6.00 2.53 3.45
CA MET A 66 6.26 1.12 3.18
C MET A 66 5.14 0.20 3.69
N PRO A 67 4.61 0.36 4.92
CA PRO A 67 3.49 -0.45 5.40
C PRO A 67 2.28 -0.37 4.47
N PHE A 68 1.90 0.83 4.02
CA PHE A 68 0.77 1.04 3.13
C PHE A 68 0.95 0.39 1.75
N ILE A 69 2.15 0.50 1.16
CA ILE A 69 2.46 -0.10 -0.14
C ILE A 69 2.36 -1.64 -0.05
N LEU A 70 2.91 -2.24 1.00
CA LEU A 70 2.85 -3.70 1.22
C LEU A 70 1.41 -4.19 1.38
N VAL A 71 0.58 -3.46 2.11
CA VAL A 71 -0.85 -3.77 2.26
C VAL A 71 -1.59 -3.68 0.94
N THR A 72 -1.32 -2.65 0.14
CA THR A 72 -1.95 -2.47 -1.17
C THR A 72 -1.58 -3.61 -2.12
N ILE A 73 -0.35 -4.13 -2.03
CA ILE A 73 0.06 -5.34 -2.74
C ILE A 73 -0.75 -6.55 -2.27
N GLY A 74 -0.88 -6.77 -0.96
CA GLY A 74 -1.68 -7.84 -0.38
C GLY A 74 -3.14 -7.77 -0.81
N GLN A 75 -3.74 -6.58 -0.77
CA GLN A 75 -5.10 -6.32 -1.23
C GLN A 75 -5.28 -6.60 -2.72
N SER A 76 -4.26 -6.25 -3.54
CA SER A 76 -4.27 -6.54 -4.98
C SER A 76 -4.33 -8.04 -5.26
N ILE A 77 -3.65 -8.87 -4.46
CA ILE A 77 -3.70 -10.34 -4.59
C ILE A 77 -5.11 -10.86 -4.33
N LEU A 78 -5.81 -10.33 -3.32
CA LEU A 78 -7.20 -10.68 -3.03
C LEU A 78 -8.15 -10.25 -4.15
N LEU A 79 -7.97 -9.05 -4.70
CA LEU A 79 -8.79 -8.55 -5.81
C LEU A 79 -8.66 -9.42 -7.07
N ILE A 80 -7.46 -9.95 -7.37
CA ILE A 80 -7.28 -10.88 -8.49
C ILE A 80 -8.15 -12.11 -8.30
N VAL A 81 -8.27 -12.66 -7.10
CA VAL A 81 -9.09 -13.85 -6.83
C VAL A 81 -10.58 -13.51 -6.65
N GLY A 82 -10.96 -12.23 -6.75
CA GLY A 82 -12.32 -11.74 -6.59
C GLY A 82 -12.78 -11.60 -5.14
N GLN A 83 -11.83 -11.40 -4.21
CA GLN A 83 -12.07 -11.18 -2.78
C GLN A 83 -11.48 -9.83 -2.34
N MET A 84 -11.87 -9.38 -1.15
CA MET A 84 -11.33 -8.18 -0.50
C MET A 84 -11.30 -8.36 1.02
N ASP A 85 -10.48 -7.53 1.70
CA ASP A 85 -10.42 -7.51 3.15
C ASP A 85 -10.22 -6.08 3.67
N ILE A 86 -11.24 -5.54 4.33
CA ILE A 86 -11.19 -4.20 4.93
C ILE A 86 -10.47 -4.25 6.29
N SER A 87 -10.46 -5.40 6.96
CA SER A 87 -9.85 -5.54 8.30
C SER A 87 -8.32 -5.46 8.29
N ILE A 88 -7.70 -5.37 7.10
CA ILE A 88 -6.25 -5.37 6.94
C ILE A 88 -5.55 -4.24 7.73
N GLY A 89 -6.20 -3.06 7.88
CA GLY A 89 -5.65 -1.94 8.65
C GLY A 89 -5.50 -2.26 10.14
N VAL A 90 -6.55 -2.79 10.75
CA VAL A 90 -6.52 -3.19 12.17
C VAL A 90 -5.66 -4.44 12.41
N GLN A 91 -5.48 -5.29 11.40
CA GLN A 91 -4.54 -6.42 11.46
C GLN A 91 -3.09 -5.93 11.53
N ILE A 92 -2.73 -4.86 10.80
CA ILE A 92 -1.40 -4.24 10.90
C ILE A 92 -1.18 -3.68 12.31
N ALA A 93 -2.19 -2.96 12.86
CA ALA A 93 -2.11 -2.46 14.22
C ALA A 93 -1.95 -3.61 15.24
N MET A 94 -2.62 -4.74 15.04
CA MET A 94 -2.44 -5.91 15.89
C MET A 94 -1.02 -6.48 15.81
N VAL A 95 -0.46 -6.57 14.61
CA VAL A 95 0.95 -6.98 14.44
C VAL A 95 1.88 -6.02 15.18
N ASN A 96 1.65 -4.70 15.07
CA ASN A 96 2.42 -3.69 15.79
C ASN A 96 2.31 -3.87 17.32
N VAL A 97 1.10 -4.07 17.85
CA VAL A 97 0.86 -4.33 19.28
C VAL A 97 1.62 -5.58 19.75
N ILE A 98 1.51 -6.70 19.02
CA ILE A 98 2.19 -7.96 19.39
C ILE A 98 3.71 -7.82 19.32
N CYS A 99 4.25 -7.12 18.33
CA CYS A 99 5.69 -6.86 18.21
C CYS A 99 6.27 -6.11 19.42
N ILE A 100 5.46 -5.31 20.10
CA ILE A 100 5.86 -4.58 21.31
C ILE A 100 5.59 -5.40 22.56
N MET A 101 4.38 -5.96 22.69
CA MET A 101 3.96 -6.61 23.94
C MET A 101 4.70 -7.93 24.21
N VAL A 102 4.97 -8.74 23.19
CA VAL A 102 5.65 -10.01 23.39
C VAL A 102 7.06 -9.84 23.98
N PRO A 103 7.93 -8.97 23.47
CA PRO A 103 9.22 -8.70 24.11
C PRO A 103 9.11 -8.06 25.50
N GLN A 104 8.14 -7.17 25.72
CA GLN A 104 8.03 -6.42 26.97
C GLN A 104 7.45 -7.26 28.11
N GLU A 105 6.35 -7.97 27.87
CA GLU A 105 5.66 -8.71 28.93
C GLU A 105 6.32 -10.07 29.22
N PHE A 106 6.86 -10.72 28.18
CA PHE A 106 7.44 -12.06 28.32
C PHE A 106 8.98 -12.03 28.36
N GLY A 107 9.63 -10.88 28.28
CA GLY A 107 11.09 -10.77 28.22
C GLY A 107 11.71 -11.48 27.00
N ALA A 108 10.92 -11.77 25.99
CA ALA A 108 11.34 -12.51 24.80
C ALA A 108 12.24 -11.65 23.89
N PRO A 109 13.15 -12.25 23.13
CA PRO A 109 13.88 -11.53 22.09
C PRO A 109 12.93 -10.90 21.06
N VAL A 110 13.28 -9.73 20.52
CA VAL A 110 12.43 -8.96 19.57
C VAL A 110 12.01 -9.80 18.35
N TRP A 111 12.89 -10.66 17.83
CA TRP A 111 12.57 -11.52 16.69
C TRP A 111 11.47 -12.54 16.99
N VAL A 112 11.33 -12.98 18.26
CA VAL A 112 10.22 -13.85 18.67
C VAL A 112 8.90 -13.09 18.55
N GLY A 113 8.87 -11.82 18.98
CA GLY A 113 7.71 -10.94 18.80
C GLY A 113 7.30 -10.83 17.31
N TRP A 114 8.26 -10.72 16.40
CA TRP A 114 7.98 -10.68 14.96
C TRP A 114 7.39 -11.97 14.42
N VAL A 115 7.92 -13.12 14.84
CA VAL A 115 7.40 -14.44 14.42
C VAL A 115 5.98 -14.63 14.93
N VAL A 116 5.73 -14.34 16.21
CA VAL A 116 4.38 -14.44 16.81
C VAL A 116 3.40 -13.50 16.13
N ALA A 117 3.83 -12.27 15.81
CA ALA A 117 3.00 -11.28 15.13
C ALA A 117 2.63 -11.70 13.70
N ILE A 118 3.57 -12.28 12.93
CA ILE A 118 3.28 -12.85 11.60
C ILE A 118 2.32 -14.03 11.74
N ALA A 119 2.54 -14.92 12.70
CA ALA A 119 1.65 -16.06 12.95
C ALA A 119 0.22 -15.59 13.28
N ALA A 120 0.07 -14.58 14.11
CA ALA A 120 -1.23 -13.96 14.42
C ALA A 120 -1.90 -13.37 13.17
N ALA A 121 -1.16 -12.64 12.33
CA ALA A 121 -1.69 -12.12 11.06
C ALA A 121 -2.14 -13.24 10.11
N LEU A 122 -1.42 -14.35 10.06
CA LEU A 122 -1.80 -15.53 9.26
C LEU A 122 -3.05 -16.20 9.82
N VAL A 123 -3.18 -16.37 11.14
CA VAL A 123 -4.37 -16.94 11.78
C VAL A 123 -5.61 -16.12 11.49
N ILE A 124 -5.54 -14.80 11.66
CA ILE A 124 -6.67 -13.89 11.36
C ILE A 124 -7.03 -13.94 9.87
N SER A 125 -6.02 -13.93 9.01
CA SER A 125 -6.25 -14.05 7.57
C SER A 125 -6.84 -15.40 7.19
N ALA A 126 -6.51 -16.48 7.91
CA ALA A 126 -7.14 -17.77 7.76
C ALA A 126 -8.62 -17.73 8.18
N ILE A 127 -8.95 -17.07 9.30
CA ILE A 127 -10.32 -16.88 9.77
C ILE A 127 -11.13 -16.08 8.73
N ALA A 128 -10.59 -14.98 8.23
CA ALA A 128 -11.22 -14.20 7.17
C ALA A 128 -11.43 -15.03 5.89
N GLY A 129 -10.42 -15.76 5.48
CA GLY A 129 -10.48 -16.67 4.33
C GLY A 129 -11.50 -17.79 4.52
N PHE A 130 -11.60 -18.38 5.70
CA PHE A 130 -12.60 -19.39 6.04
C PHE A 130 -14.02 -18.81 5.95
N ALA A 131 -14.25 -17.64 6.55
CA ALA A 131 -15.53 -16.98 6.52
C ALA A 131 -15.99 -16.68 5.09
N CYS A 132 -15.10 -16.16 4.24
CA CYS A 132 -15.43 -15.77 2.86
C CYS A 132 -15.49 -16.98 1.91
N SER A 133 -14.57 -17.94 2.02
CA SER A 133 -14.42 -19.01 1.04
C SER A 133 -15.25 -20.25 1.37
N VAL A 134 -15.31 -20.65 2.65
CA VAL A 134 -16.03 -21.85 3.10
C VAL A 134 -17.46 -21.52 3.49
N LEU A 135 -17.66 -20.53 4.37
CA LEU A 135 -18.99 -20.10 4.79
C LEU A 135 -19.70 -19.22 3.76
N ARG A 136 -19.00 -18.82 2.68
CA ARG A 136 -19.51 -18.01 1.58
C ARG A 136 -20.14 -16.68 2.03
N LEU A 137 -19.65 -16.13 3.13
CA LEU A 137 -20.08 -14.81 3.60
C LEU A 137 -19.56 -13.72 2.63
N PRO A 138 -20.35 -12.67 2.37
CA PRO A 138 -19.87 -11.53 1.61
C PRO A 138 -18.59 -10.95 2.24
N ALA A 139 -17.54 -10.84 1.44
CA ALA A 139 -16.21 -10.44 1.94
C ALA A 139 -16.22 -9.10 2.67
N LEU A 140 -17.04 -8.16 2.20
CA LEU A 140 -17.22 -6.85 2.82
C LEU A 140 -17.79 -6.97 4.24
N LEU A 141 -18.86 -7.76 4.43
CA LEU A 141 -19.50 -7.94 5.74
C LEU A 141 -18.61 -8.69 6.73
N ALA A 142 -17.98 -9.80 6.24
CA ALA A 142 -17.08 -10.60 7.07
C ALA A 142 -15.87 -9.79 7.54
N SER A 143 -15.21 -9.06 6.62
CA SER A 143 -14.04 -8.24 6.96
C SER A 143 -14.42 -7.03 7.84
N TYR A 144 -15.60 -6.44 7.65
CA TYR A 144 -16.09 -5.36 8.50
C TYR A 144 -16.31 -5.84 9.95
N ALA A 145 -16.96 -6.98 10.14
CA ALA A 145 -17.14 -7.58 11.46
C ALA A 145 -15.79 -7.89 12.12
N LEU A 146 -14.85 -8.48 11.37
CA LEU A 146 -13.49 -8.74 11.86
C LEU A 146 -12.74 -7.46 12.24
N THR A 147 -12.98 -6.34 11.56
CA THR A 147 -12.36 -5.05 11.90
C THR A 147 -12.65 -4.68 13.34
N TYR A 148 -13.90 -4.73 13.76
CA TYR A 148 -14.27 -4.36 15.14
C TYR A 148 -13.83 -5.42 16.16
N ALA A 149 -13.89 -6.69 15.83
CA ALA A 149 -13.41 -7.76 16.71
C ALA A 149 -11.91 -7.61 17.00
N ILE A 150 -11.10 -7.40 15.95
CA ILE A 150 -9.64 -7.22 16.08
C ILE A 150 -9.33 -5.92 16.81
N LYS A 151 -10.04 -4.83 16.49
CA LYS A 151 -9.89 -3.54 17.18
C LYS A 151 -10.14 -3.67 18.69
N GLY A 152 -11.18 -4.41 19.07
CA GLY A 152 -11.47 -4.72 20.48
C GLY A 152 -10.32 -5.50 21.13
N ILE A 153 -9.80 -6.53 20.45
CA ILE A 153 -8.65 -7.32 20.93
C ILE A 153 -7.41 -6.44 21.08
N ASN A 154 -7.12 -5.57 20.11
CA ASN A 154 -5.99 -4.66 20.18
C ASN A 154 -6.05 -3.75 21.41
N LEU A 155 -7.24 -3.19 21.71
CA LEU A 155 -7.46 -2.33 22.87
C LEU A 155 -7.45 -3.09 24.20
N LEU A 156 -7.84 -4.37 24.20
CA LEU A 156 -7.70 -5.23 25.40
C LEU A 156 -6.23 -5.53 25.71
N ILE A 157 -5.41 -5.78 24.69
CA ILE A 157 -3.98 -6.05 24.87
C ILE A 157 -3.21 -4.76 25.20
N MET A 158 -3.51 -3.67 24.50
CA MET A 158 -2.83 -2.39 24.64
C MET A 158 -3.87 -1.26 24.61
N PRO A 159 -4.38 -0.77 25.76
CA PRO A 159 -5.41 0.27 25.80
C PRO A 159 -4.98 1.63 25.25
N THR A 160 -3.70 1.97 25.39
CA THR A 160 -3.10 3.23 24.94
C THR A 160 -1.80 2.95 24.20
N ALA A 161 -1.40 3.89 23.33
CA ALA A 161 -0.10 3.79 22.66
C ALA A 161 1.03 3.77 23.68
N GLN A 162 1.87 2.73 23.65
CA GLN A 162 2.94 2.54 24.63
C GLN A 162 4.05 1.62 24.11
N GLY A 163 5.11 1.50 24.88
CA GLY A 163 6.23 0.62 24.62
C GLY A 163 7.20 1.18 23.58
N SER A 164 8.35 0.54 23.47
CA SER A 164 9.37 0.94 22.52
C SER A 164 10.21 -0.25 22.06
N VAL A 165 10.66 -0.19 20.80
CA VAL A 165 11.62 -1.15 20.24
C VAL A 165 13.04 -0.67 20.52
N PRO A 166 14.00 -1.55 20.88
CA PRO A 166 15.40 -1.17 21.03
C PRO A 166 15.98 -0.54 19.76
N LYS A 167 16.81 0.50 19.93
CA LYS A 167 17.40 1.28 18.82
C LYS A 167 18.14 0.40 17.79
N ALA A 168 18.72 -0.70 18.22
CA ALA A 168 19.46 -1.63 17.36
C ALA A 168 18.58 -2.20 16.21
N PHE A 169 17.25 -2.32 16.41
CA PHE A 169 16.34 -2.89 15.42
C PHE A 169 15.69 -1.84 14.51
N TRP A 170 15.25 -0.70 15.05
CA TRP A 170 14.54 0.29 14.23
C TRP A 170 15.49 1.27 13.52
N LYS A 171 16.65 1.61 14.09
CA LYS A 171 17.60 2.56 13.50
C LYS A 171 18.11 2.14 12.12
N PRO A 172 18.50 0.86 11.88
CA PRO A 172 18.86 0.39 10.54
C PRO A 172 17.71 0.56 9.52
N TYR A 173 16.48 0.21 9.90
CA TYR A 173 15.32 0.33 9.02
C TYR A 173 15.04 1.79 8.61
N GLN A 174 15.19 2.75 9.54
CA GLN A 174 14.98 4.17 9.29
C GLN A 174 16.17 4.85 8.60
N SER A 175 17.25 4.13 8.35
CA SER A 175 18.46 4.67 7.72
C SER A 175 18.53 4.36 6.23
N THR A 176 19.47 5.03 5.56
CA THR A 176 19.88 4.68 4.21
C THR A 176 21.03 3.67 4.27
N ILE A 177 21.24 2.93 3.17
CA ILE A 177 22.31 1.92 3.11
C ILE A 177 23.68 2.52 3.45
N PHE A 178 23.96 3.71 2.96
CA PHE A 178 25.22 4.41 3.23
C PHE A 178 25.51 4.56 4.73
N LYS A 179 24.46 4.82 5.54
CA LYS A 179 24.60 5.00 7.00
C LYS A 179 24.81 3.70 7.78
N LEU A 180 24.70 2.54 7.13
CA LEU A 180 25.01 1.25 7.73
C LEU A 180 26.51 0.93 7.67
N PHE A 181 27.25 1.56 6.76
CA PHE A 181 28.70 1.41 6.69
C PHE A 181 29.39 2.21 7.77
N ASP A 182 30.49 1.65 8.29
CA ASP A 182 31.34 2.34 9.25
C ASP A 182 31.95 3.59 8.62
N LYS A 183 31.86 4.72 9.32
CA LYS A 183 32.35 6.01 8.84
C LYS A 183 33.86 6.00 8.60
N ASP A 184 34.60 5.28 9.43
CA ASP A 184 36.06 5.25 9.34
C ASP A 184 36.53 4.35 8.17
N TRP A 185 35.79 3.28 7.91
CA TRP A 185 36.00 2.46 6.71
C TRP A 185 35.71 3.24 5.42
N VAL A 186 34.65 4.04 5.39
CA VAL A 186 34.29 4.87 4.24
C VAL A 186 35.32 5.94 3.95
N LYS A 187 35.89 6.58 4.98
CA LYS A 187 36.95 7.58 4.84
C LYS A 187 38.26 7.00 4.29
N GLY A 188 38.52 5.72 4.53
CA GLY A 188 39.70 5.01 4.01
C GLY A 188 39.62 4.66 2.52
N LEU A 189 38.46 4.87 1.87
CA LEU A 189 38.29 4.61 0.44
C LEU A 189 38.78 5.79 -0.41
N SER A 190 39.17 5.49 -1.66
CA SER A 190 39.46 6.51 -2.67
C SER A 190 38.28 7.44 -2.92
N ASP A 191 38.52 8.68 -3.38
CA ASP A 191 37.46 9.66 -3.70
C ASP A 191 36.40 9.11 -4.65
N PHE A 192 36.79 8.26 -5.61
CA PHE A 192 35.88 7.56 -6.50
C PHE A 192 35.01 6.56 -5.73
N GLY A 193 35.59 5.79 -4.82
CA GLY A 193 34.86 4.86 -3.95
C GLY A 193 33.86 5.56 -3.05
N GLN A 194 34.23 6.69 -2.44
CA GLN A 194 33.35 7.52 -1.62
C GLN A 194 32.16 8.07 -2.44
N LYS A 195 32.38 8.55 -3.67
CA LYS A 195 31.34 9.03 -4.58
C LYS A 195 30.38 7.91 -4.99
N LEU A 196 30.93 6.73 -5.32
CA LEU A 196 30.13 5.56 -5.69
C LEU A 196 29.26 5.08 -4.52
N LEU A 197 29.82 4.99 -3.31
CA LEU A 197 29.08 4.68 -2.10
C LEU A 197 28.06 5.78 -1.75
N GLY A 198 28.36 7.04 -2.09
CA GLY A 198 27.43 8.17 -1.92
C GLY A 198 26.08 7.96 -2.64
N ILE A 199 26.05 7.18 -3.73
CA ILE A 199 24.83 6.79 -4.43
C ILE A 199 23.94 5.93 -3.50
N LEU A 200 24.53 5.11 -2.64
CA LEU A 200 23.78 4.27 -1.67
C LEU A 200 23.04 5.10 -0.60
N ASN A 201 23.39 6.37 -0.45
CA ASN A 201 22.66 7.29 0.43
C ASN A 201 21.25 7.62 -0.09
N TYR A 202 20.98 7.37 -1.37
CA TYR A 202 19.65 7.56 -1.97
C TYR A 202 18.76 6.33 -1.82
N ILE A 203 19.28 5.21 -1.34
CA ILE A 203 18.54 3.95 -1.24
C ILE A 203 18.18 3.69 0.24
N PRO A 204 16.90 3.81 0.62
CA PRO A 204 16.42 3.44 1.96
C PRO A 204 16.54 1.93 2.20
N VAL A 205 16.89 1.54 3.41
CA VAL A 205 16.92 0.11 3.79
C VAL A 205 15.54 -0.53 3.64
N SER A 206 14.47 0.22 3.89
CA SER A 206 13.09 -0.26 3.73
C SER A 206 12.76 -0.75 2.31
N VAL A 207 13.45 -0.27 1.26
CA VAL A 207 13.27 -0.74 -0.13
C VAL A 207 13.58 -2.23 -0.28
N PHE A 208 14.53 -2.77 0.49
CA PHE A 208 14.85 -4.21 0.42
C PHE A 208 13.67 -5.08 0.87
N VAL A 209 12.89 -4.60 1.84
CA VAL A 209 11.68 -5.31 2.26
C VAL A 209 10.69 -5.38 1.10
N LEU A 210 10.48 -4.26 0.39
CA LEU A 210 9.61 -4.23 -0.79
C LEU A 210 10.13 -5.18 -1.89
N ILE A 211 11.43 -5.11 -2.20
CA ILE A 211 12.05 -5.99 -3.21
C ILE A 211 11.88 -7.46 -2.81
N ALA A 212 12.15 -7.83 -1.55
CA ALA A 212 11.98 -9.19 -1.06
C ALA A 212 10.55 -9.68 -1.22
N MET A 213 9.56 -8.86 -0.84
CA MET A 213 8.14 -9.19 -0.96
C MET A 213 7.66 -9.28 -2.41
N LEU A 214 8.18 -8.42 -3.30
CA LEU A 214 7.90 -8.51 -4.74
C LEU A 214 8.57 -9.74 -5.38
N LEU A 215 9.77 -10.11 -4.97
CA LEU A 215 10.43 -11.35 -5.40
C LEU A 215 9.65 -12.57 -4.93
N LEU A 216 9.20 -12.59 -3.67
CA LEU A 216 8.32 -13.64 -3.16
C LEU A 216 7.06 -13.78 -4.01
N TRP A 217 6.40 -12.66 -4.29
CA TRP A 217 5.24 -12.67 -5.20
C TRP A 217 5.60 -13.17 -6.61
N ARG A 218 6.75 -12.76 -7.13
CA ARG A 218 7.25 -13.21 -8.45
C ARG A 218 7.37 -14.73 -8.52
N VAL A 219 7.90 -15.37 -7.46
CA VAL A 219 7.99 -16.83 -7.36
C VAL A 219 6.60 -17.45 -7.29
N ILE A 220 5.73 -16.93 -6.41
CA ILE A 220 4.35 -17.42 -6.25
C ILE A 220 3.56 -17.29 -7.56
N SER A 221 3.63 -16.15 -8.24
CA SER A 221 2.88 -15.87 -9.47
C SER A 221 3.28 -16.76 -10.65
N ARG A 222 4.51 -17.28 -10.67
CA ARG A 222 4.99 -18.22 -11.69
C ARG A 222 4.61 -19.67 -11.40
N SER A 223 4.24 -19.98 -10.16
CA SER A 223 3.83 -21.32 -9.73
C SER A 223 2.44 -21.70 -10.29
N ARG A 224 2.08 -22.98 -10.18
CA ARG A 224 0.72 -23.46 -10.50
C ARG A 224 -0.34 -22.66 -9.73
N PHE A 225 -0.09 -22.38 -8.48
CA PHE A 225 -1.00 -21.63 -7.63
C PHE A 225 -1.24 -20.20 -8.14
N GLY A 226 -0.20 -19.48 -8.58
CA GLY A 226 -0.35 -18.15 -9.17
C GLY A 226 -1.28 -18.15 -10.41
N LYS A 227 -1.22 -19.19 -11.25
CA LYS A 227 -2.16 -19.36 -12.38
C LYS A 227 -3.58 -19.66 -11.91
N HIS A 228 -3.74 -20.44 -10.83
CA HIS A 228 -5.05 -20.76 -10.26
C HIS A 228 -5.75 -19.52 -9.70
N ILE A 229 -5.04 -18.57 -9.10
CA ILE A 229 -5.60 -17.30 -8.61
C ILE A 229 -6.33 -16.56 -9.74
N TYR A 230 -5.70 -16.42 -10.90
CA TYR A 230 -6.30 -15.76 -12.06
C TYR A 230 -7.48 -16.56 -12.65
N ALA A 231 -7.36 -17.88 -12.74
CA ALA A 231 -8.42 -18.73 -13.24
C ALA A 231 -9.69 -18.66 -12.36
N VAL A 232 -9.52 -18.77 -11.04
CA VAL A 232 -10.63 -18.67 -10.08
C VAL A 232 -11.23 -17.28 -10.06
N GLY A 233 -10.41 -16.23 -10.13
CA GLY A 233 -10.89 -14.85 -10.18
C GLY A 233 -11.74 -14.56 -11.40
N SER A 234 -11.33 -15.05 -12.59
CA SER A 234 -12.08 -14.79 -13.83
C SER A 234 -13.43 -15.52 -13.88
N ASN A 235 -13.47 -16.79 -13.48
CA ASN A 235 -14.71 -17.55 -13.36
C ASN A 235 -14.54 -18.76 -12.43
N PRO A 236 -15.05 -18.70 -11.19
CA PRO A 236 -14.92 -19.80 -10.23
C PRO A 236 -15.57 -21.11 -10.70
N ARG A 237 -16.68 -21.05 -11.45
CA ARG A 237 -17.37 -22.24 -11.95
C ARG A 237 -16.56 -22.96 -13.03
N ASN A 238 -16.02 -22.21 -13.98
CA ASN A 238 -15.17 -22.77 -15.04
C ASN A 238 -13.85 -23.31 -14.46
N ALA A 239 -13.26 -22.62 -13.47
CA ALA A 239 -12.08 -23.10 -12.76
C ALA A 239 -12.36 -24.44 -12.06
N PHE A 240 -13.50 -24.58 -11.39
CA PHE A 240 -13.93 -25.83 -10.76
C PHE A 240 -14.11 -26.96 -11.77
N ALA A 241 -14.75 -26.70 -12.90
CA ALA A 241 -14.91 -27.67 -14.00
C ALA A 241 -13.55 -28.13 -14.57
N ALA A 242 -12.51 -27.26 -14.51
CA ALA A 242 -11.15 -27.59 -14.89
C ALA A 242 -10.33 -28.27 -13.74
N GLY A 243 -10.97 -28.70 -12.65
CA GLY A 243 -10.32 -29.38 -11.52
C GLY A 243 -9.59 -28.47 -10.54
N ILE A 244 -9.78 -27.15 -10.64
CA ILE A 244 -9.17 -26.17 -9.71
C ILE A 244 -10.16 -25.88 -8.58
N SER A 245 -9.79 -26.14 -7.33
CA SER A 245 -10.63 -25.81 -6.17
C SER A 245 -10.69 -24.29 -5.94
N PRO A 246 -11.86 -23.63 -6.10
CA PRO A 246 -11.98 -22.20 -5.82
C PRO A 246 -11.78 -21.87 -4.35
N VAL A 247 -12.39 -22.68 -3.45
CA VAL A 247 -12.26 -22.50 -1.99
C VAL A 247 -10.81 -22.56 -1.53
N GLY A 248 -10.08 -23.61 -1.93
CA GLY A 248 -8.68 -23.76 -1.56
C GLY A 248 -7.78 -22.67 -2.14
N THR A 249 -8.10 -22.17 -3.36
CA THR A 249 -7.34 -21.08 -3.98
C THR A 249 -7.57 -19.74 -3.26
N GLN A 250 -8.82 -19.43 -2.93
CA GLN A 250 -9.18 -18.23 -2.17
C GLN A 250 -8.55 -18.23 -0.78
N MET A 251 -8.64 -19.36 -0.06
CA MET A 251 -8.04 -19.53 1.26
C MET A 251 -6.53 -19.25 1.26
N LYS A 252 -5.80 -19.81 0.29
CA LYS A 252 -4.37 -19.57 0.12
C LYS A 252 -4.07 -18.10 -0.22
N ALA A 253 -4.93 -17.44 -1.00
CA ALA A 253 -4.78 -16.01 -1.30
C ALA A 253 -4.91 -15.14 -0.04
N PHE A 254 -5.86 -15.46 0.87
CA PHE A 254 -5.96 -14.81 2.17
C PHE A 254 -4.70 -15.01 3.03
N LEU A 255 -4.13 -16.23 3.06
CA LEU A 255 -2.89 -16.50 3.79
C LEU A 255 -1.70 -15.69 3.23
N ILE A 256 -1.56 -15.61 1.91
CA ILE A 256 -0.51 -14.79 1.30
C ILE A 256 -0.72 -13.31 1.66
N LYS A 257 -1.96 -12.79 1.56
CA LYS A 257 -2.26 -11.45 2.03
C LYS A 257 -1.88 -11.27 3.51
N GLY A 258 -2.17 -12.26 4.36
CA GLY A 258 -1.79 -12.26 5.77
C GLY A 258 -0.29 -12.12 5.99
N LEU A 259 0.53 -12.79 5.17
CA LEU A 259 1.98 -12.64 5.23
C LEU A 259 2.42 -11.20 4.87
N PHE A 260 1.84 -10.61 3.82
CA PHE A 260 2.11 -9.20 3.48
C PHE A 260 1.68 -8.26 4.60
N THR A 261 0.54 -8.52 5.24
CA THR A 261 0.04 -7.76 6.40
C THR A 261 0.98 -7.88 7.60
N GLY A 262 1.48 -9.09 7.89
CA GLY A 262 2.44 -9.32 8.97
C GLY A 262 3.73 -8.54 8.76
N VAL A 263 4.31 -8.62 7.56
CA VAL A 263 5.53 -7.85 7.22
C VAL A 263 5.26 -6.35 7.25
N ALA A 264 4.10 -5.89 6.77
CA ALA A 264 3.72 -4.47 6.82
C ALA A 264 3.62 -3.96 8.27
N GLY A 265 3.06 -4.76 9.19
CA GLY A 265 2.97 -4.41 10.62
C GLY A 265 4.34 -4.35 11.31
N ILE A 266 5.28 -5.23 10.94
CA ILE A 266 6.68 -5.13 11.40
C ILE A 266 7.32 -3.84 10.87
N CYS A 267 7.12 -3.49 9.59
CA CYS A 267 7.60 -2.23 9.02
C CYS A 267 7.00 -1.03 9.76
N LEU A 268 5.71 -1.06 10.11
CA LEU A 268 5.06 -0.04 10.92
C LEU A 268 5.74 0.09 12.30
N THR A 269 5.99 -1.02 12.97
CA THR A 269 6.65 -1.05 14.28
C THR A 269 8.06 -0.47 14.22
N LEU A 270 8.83 -0.81 13.19
CA LEU A 270 10.18 -0.27 12.98
C LEU A 270 10.17 1.21 12.59
N MET A 271 9.10 1.67 11.91
CA MET A 271 8.92 3.07 11.54
C MET A 271 8.57 3.93 12.75
N THR A 272 7.60 3.49 13.58
CA THR A 272 7.12 4.26 14.73
C THR A 272 7.97 4.06 15.98
N ALA A 273 8.68 2.95 16.04
CA ALA A 273 9.42 2.46 17.22
C ALA A 273 8.55 2.31 18.48
N SER A 274 7.24 2.33 18.36
CA SER A 274 6.26 2.24 19.45
C SER A 274 5.03 1.46 19.04
N GLY A 275 4.26 0.95 20.00
CA GLY A 275 2.98 0.29 19.79
C GLY A 275 1.82 1.29 19.81
N ASN A 276 0.87 1.12 18.86
CA ASN A 276 -0.36 1.90 18.84
C ASN A 276 -1.52 1.04 18.29
N PRO A 277 -2.51 0.71 19.14
CA PRO A 277 -3.60 -0.21 18.79
C PRO A 277 -4.59 0.35 17.77
N LEU A 278 -4.66 1.67 17.60
CA LEU A 278 -5.60 2.38 16.72
C LEU A 278 -4.94 2.92 15.43
N GLN A 279 -3.69 2.56 15.17
CA GLN A 279 -2.98 3.05 14.00
C GLN A 279 -3.45 2.35 12.72
N CYS A 280 -3.45 3.06 11.60
CA CYS A 280 -3.73 2.52 10.27
C CYS A 280 -5.15 1.93 10.05
N GLU A 281 -6.15 2.34 10.84
CA GLU A 281 -7.54 1.85 10.70
C GLU A 281 -8.11 2.07 9.29
N ASP A 282 -7.76 3.18 8.65
CA ASP A 282 -8.19 3.58 7.31
C ASP A 282 -7.51 2.80 6.17
N TYR A 283 -6.43 2.07 6.45
CA TYR A 283 -5.65 1.35 5.44
C TYR A 283 -6.46 0.29 4.69
N GLY A 284 -7.50 -0.27 5.31
CA GLY A 284 -8.38 -1.25 4.66
C GLY A 284 -9.03 -0.69 3.39
N ILE A 285 -9.77 0.40 3.53
CA ILE A 285 -10.49 1.06 2.42
C ILE A 285 -9.51 1.76 1.48
N ARG A 286 -8.49 2.44 2.03
CA ARG A 286 -7.51 3.18 1.22
C ARG A 286 -6.67 2.26 0.35
N SER A 287 -6.27 1.08 0.82
CA SER A 287 -5.52 0.11 0.01
C SER A 287 -6.35 -0.48 -1.11
N LEU A 288 -7.66 -0.71 -0.86
CA LEU A 288 -8.60 -1.12 -1.90
C LEU A 288 -8.72 -0.04 -2.99
N SER A 289 -8.94 1.20 -2.59
CA SER A 289 -9.01 2.36 -3.49
C SER A 289 -7.73 2.53 -4.29
N ALA A 290 -6.57 2.41 -3.62
CA ALA A 290 -5.26 2.49 -4.26
C ALA A 290 -5.09 1.43 -5.35
N ALA A 291 -5.42 0.17 -5.05
CA ALA A 291 -5.31 -0.91 -6.03
C ALA A 291 -6.18 -0.66 -7.27
N ILE A 292 -7.42 -0.18 -7.07
CA ILE A 292 -8.36 0.12 -8.17
C ILE A 292 -7.85 1.30 -9.02
N ILE A 293 -7.40 2.39 -8.41
CA ILE A 293 -6.80 3.54 -9.11
C ILE A 293 -5.57 3.11 -9.90
N GLY A 294 -4.77 2.19 -9.35
CA GLY A 294 -3.63 1.59 -10.03
C GLY A 294 -3.99 0.74 -11.26
N GLY A 295 -5.29 0.56 -11.56
CA GLY A 295 -5.78 -0.21 -12.71
C GLY A 295 -6.18 -1.65 -12.39
N MET A 296 -6.32 -1.99 -11.10
CA MET A 296 -6.84 -3.30 -10.70
C MET A 296 -8.32 -3.40 -11.01
N GLY A 297 -8.72 -4.44 -11.74
CA GLY A 297 -10.11 -4.81 -11.90
C GLY A 297 -10.55 -5.84 -10.87
N TRP A 298 -11.84 -6.16 -10.87
CA TRP A 298 -12.41 -7.18 -10.00
C TRP A 298 -12.36 -8.55 -10.67
N GLY A 299 -11.80 -9.54 -9.98
CA GLY A 299 -11.84 -10.94 -10.41
C GLY A 299 -11.03 -11.25 -11.68
N GLY A 300 -9.84 -11.81 -11.55
CA GLY A 300 -8.99 -12.27 -12.65
C GLY A 300 -8.35 -11.18 -13.52
N TRP A 301 -8.63 -9.90 -13.26
CA TRP A 301 -8.14 -8.79 -14.06
C TRP A 301 -7.23 -7.87 -13.25
N GLY A 302 -6.01 -7.70 -13.70
CA GLY A 302 -5.01 -6.84 -13.04
C GLY A 302 -3.71 -7.55 -12.74
N SER A 303 -2.82 -6.86 -12.09
CA SER A 303 -1.55 -7.40 -11.61
C SER A 303 -1.13 -6.71 -10.32
N VAL A 304 -0.25 -7.32 -9.55
CA VAL A 304 0.29 -6.71 -8.31
C VAL A 304 1.00 -5.39 -8.59
N ALA A 305 1.51 -5.18 -9.81
CA ALA A 305 2.06 -3.88 -10.21
C ALA A 305 1.04 -2.74 -10.09
N CYS A 306 -0.27 -3.01 -10.32
CA CYS A 306 -1.34 -2.04 -10.09
C CYS A 306 -1.35 -1.57 -8.63
N GLY A 307 -1.18 -2.49 -7.67
CA GLY A 307 -1.09 -2.15 -6.25
C GLY A 307 0.12 -1.29 -5.91
N VAL A 308 1.27 -1.56 -6.51
CA VAL A 308 2.48 -0.75 -6.31
C VAL A 308 2.28 0.67 -6.84
N TYR A 309 1.81 0.82 -8.09
CA TYR A 309 1.57 2.14 -8.69
C TYR A 309 0.44 2.91 -7.99
N GLY A 310 -0.66 2.23 -7.67
CA GLY A 310 -1.77 2.85 -6.97
C GLY A 310 -1.42 3.24 -5.54
N GLY A 311 -0.71 2.37 -4.80
CA GLY A 311 -0.20 2.68 -3.48
C GLY A 311 0.76 3.86 -3.50
N GLY A 312 1.71 3.87 -4.43
CA GLY A 312 2.63 5.00 -4.63
C GLY A 312 1.91 6.29 -5.03
N PHE A 313 0.89 6.21 -5.89
CA PHE A 313 0.04 7.35 -6.26
C PHE A 313 -0.62 7.98 -5.03
N LEU A 314 -1.29 7.17 -4.20
CA LEU A 314 -1.97 7.65 -3.00
C LEU A 314 -1.05 8.32 -1.99
N VAL A 315 0.11 7.71 -1.76
CA VAL A 315 1.16 8.25 -0.90
C VAL A 315 1.62 9.63 -1.39
N LEU A 316 1.92 9.75 -2.68
CA LEU A 316 2.43 10.99 -3.25
C LEU A 316 1.36 12.07 -3.34
N ILE A 317 0.09 11.72 -3.55
CA ILE A 317 -1.01 12.69 -3.47
C ILE A 317 -1.09 13.32 -2.08
N GLN A 318 -1.02 12.54 -1.02
CA GLN A 318 -1.03 13.07 0.35
C GLN A 318 0.15 14.01 0.60
N ASN A 319 1.34 13.60 0.15
CA ASN A 319 2.53 14.43 0.26
C ASN A 319 2.40 15.73 -0.56
N THR A 320 1.83 15.66 -1.76
CA THR A 320 1.57 16.84 -2.61
C THR A 320 0.59 17.80 -1.94
N VAL A 321 -0.51 17.29 -1.37
CA VAL A 321 -1.51 18.10 -0.66
C VAL A 321 -0.89 18.75 0.58
N TYR A 322 -0.04 18.05 1.30
CA TYR A 322 0.71 18.62 2.42
C TYR A 322 1.58 19.82 2.00
N TYR A 323 2.37 19.69 0.92
CA TYR A 323 3.18 20.80 0.42
C TYR A 323 2.34 21.95 -0.13
N PHE A 324 1.23 21.66 -0.79
CA PHE A 324 0.29 22.67 -1.28
C PHE A 324 -0.25 23.53 -0.13
N PHE A 325 -0.76 22.92 0.94
CA PHE A 325 -1.26 23.66 2.10
C PHE A 325 -0.14 24.37 2.87
N THR A 326 1.04 23.79 2.95
CA THR A 326 2.22 24.45 3.52
C THR A 326 2.56 25.70 2.74
N LEU A 327 2.47 25.66 1.41
CA LEU A 327 2.70 26.82 0.53
C LEU A 327 1.64 27.89 0.73
N LEU A 328 0.35 27.50 0.79
CA LEU A 328 -0.75 28.44 1.06
C LEU A 328 -0.59 29.15 2.40
N GLY A 329 -0.23 28.43 3.46
CA GLY A 329 0.02 29.04 4.77
C GLY A 329 1.18 30.05 4.79
N LYS A 330 2.16 29.88 3.86
CA LYS A 330 3.26 30.85 3.69
C LYS A 330 2.88 32.06 2.83
N ILE A 331 1.86 31.93 1.97
CA ILE A 331 1.36 33.04 1.14
C ILE A 331 0.38 33.90 1.92
N PHE A 332 -0.52 33.27 2.64
CA PHE A 332 -1.55 33.92 3.44
C PHE A 332 -1.19 33.82 4.92
N THR A 333 -0.60 34.89 5.49
CA THR A 333 -0.25 34.97 6.90
C THR A 333 -1.51 34.82 7.76
N GLY A 334 -1.53 33.80 8.64
CA GLY A 334 -2.69 33.48 9.49
C GLY A 334 -3.55 32.31 8.98
N PHE A 335 -3.28 31.76 7.79
CA PHE A 335 -3.97 30.60 7.28
C PHE A 335 -3.27 29.31 7.76
N SER A 336 -3.77 28.73 8.83
CA SER A 336 -3.32 27.40 9.30
C SER A 336 -4.35 26.35 8.92
N VAL A 337 -3.96 25.38 8.10
CA VAL A 337 -4.83 24.27 7.72
C VAL A 337 -4.52 23.07 8.59
N SER A 338 -5.53 22.61 9.34
CA SER A 338 -5.39 21.41 10.15
C SER A 338 -5.18 20.15 9.28
N SER A 339 -4.57 19.11 9.86
CA SER A 339 -4.36 17.83 9.19
C SER A 339 -5.67 17.18 8.69
N TYR A 340 -6.80 17.49 9.33
CA TYR A 340 -8.12 17.00 8.90
C TYR A 340 -8.52 17.53 7.51
N TRP A 341 -8.29 18.80 7.22
CA TRP A 341 -8.55 19.40 5.91
C TRP A 341 -7.64 18.80 4.83
N GLN A 342 -6.37 18.55 5.18
CA GLN A 342 -5.41 17.91 4.27
C GLN A 342 -5.87 16.49 3.90
N ASN A 343 -6.33 15.71 4.88
CA ASN A 343 -6.87 14.38 4.65
C ASN A 343 -8.14 14.43 3.82
N MET A 344 -9.09 15.33 4.14
CA MET A 344 -10.34 15.49 3.38
C MET A 344 -10.07 15.81 1.92
N VAL A 345 -9.17 16.74 1.61
CA VAL A 345 -8.83 17.09 0.23
C VAL A 345 -8.14 15.92 -0.47
N SER A 346 -7.24 15.21 0.22
CA SER A 346 -6.62 14.01 -0.32
C SER A 346 -7.65 12.94 -0.68
N ASP A 347 -8.63 12.69 0.20
CA ASP A 347 -9.67 11.69 -0.02
C ASP A 347 -10.65 12.11 -1.13
N LEU A 348 -10.93 13.41 -1.31
CA LEU A 348 -11.68 13.92 -2.46
C LEU A 348 -10.92 13.71 -3.79
N ILE A 349 -9.61 13.90 -3.81
CA ILE A 349 -8.78 13.62 -4.99
C ILE A 349 -8.79 12.13 -5.31
N ILE A 350 -8.72 11.27 -4.29
CA ILE A 350 -8.82 9.82 -4.42
C ILE A 350 -10.18 9.43 -5.01
N PHE A 351 -11.27 10.01 -4.49
CA PHE A 351 -12.62 9.79 -5.02
C PHE A 351 -12.73 10.23 -6.49
N GLY A 352 -12.20 11.40 -6.84
CA GLY A 352 -12.12 11.87 -8.23
C GLY A 352 -11.31 10.92 -9.13
N GLY A 353 -10.18 10.39 -8.64
CA GLY A 353 -9.37 9.39 -9.34
C GLY A 353 -10.11 8.08 -9.58
N LEU A 354 -10.88 7.61 -8.59
CA LEU A 354 -11.74 6.42 -8.73
C LEU A 354 -12.83 6.65 -9.79
N LEU A 355 -13.51 7.79 -9.75
CA LEU A 355 -14.52 8.14 -10.76
C LEU A 355 -13.91 8.18 -12.16
N MET A 356 -12.73 8.79 -12.31
CA MET A 356 -12.04 8.86 -13.59
C MET A 356 -11.64 7.47 -14.12
N THR A 357 -11.24 6.57 -13.24
CA THR A 357 -10.92 5.18 -13.59
C THR A 357 -12.17 4.45 -14.12
N ILE A 358 -13.33 4.66 -13.49
CA ILE A 358 -14.61 4.08 -13.94
C ILE A 358 -15.02 4.62 -15.30
N VAL A 359 -14.89 5.94 -15.51
CA VAL A 359 -15.26 6.61 -16.77
C VAL A 359 -14.35 6.22 -17.93
N THR A 360 -13.05 5.98 -17.67
CA THR A 360 -12.08 5.60 -18.71
C THR A 360 -12.14 4.12 -19.09
N ALA A 361 -12.61 3.23 -18.21
CA ALA A 361 -12.75 1.81 -18.48
C ALA A 361 -13.99 1.55 -19.38
N LYS A 362 -13.78 1.20 -20.67
CA LYS A 362 -14.86 1.00 -21.65
C LYS A 362 -15.95 0.04 -21.17
N ALA A 363 -15.59 -1.09 -20.57
CA ALA A 363 -16.56 -2.08 -20.07
C ALA A 363 -17.43 -1.54 -18.93
N GLN A 364 -16.86 -0.77 -18.00
CA GLN A 364 -17.60 -0.17 -16.89
C GLN A 364 -18.47 1.00 -17.36
N ARG A 365 -18.01 1.75 -18.36
CA ARG A 365 -18.78 2.83 -18.98
C ARG A 365 -20.07 2.33 -19.66
N GLU A 366 -20.02 1.18 -20.32
CA GLU A 366 -21.21 0.57 -20.94
C GLU A 366 -22.20 0.06 -19.89
N THR A 367 -21.70 -0.55 -18.82
CA THR A 367 -22.54 -1.01 -17.70
C THR A 367 -23.22 0.17 -17.00
N LEU A 368 -22.48 1.27 -16.77
CA LEU A 368 -23.02 2.52 -16.21
C LEU A 368 -24.10 3.13 -17.12
N LYS A 369 -23.86 3.20 -18.43
CA LYS A 369 -24.83 3.71 -19.39
C LYS A 369 -26.10 2.86 -19.42
N GLN A 370 -25.97 1.53 -19.36
CA GLN A 370 -27.11 0.62 -19.31
C GLN A 370 -27.89 0.75 -17.99
N GLY A 371 -27.19 0.85 -16.85
CA GLY A 371 -27.80 1.06 -15.54
C GLY A 371 -28.59 2.39 -15.46
N LEU A 372 -27.98 3.50 -15.91
CA LEU A 372 -28.65 4.79 -15.98
C LEU A 372 -29.87 4.75 -16.91
N LYS A 373 -29.76 4.16 -18.11
CA LYS A 373 -30.92 4.01 -19.02
C LYS A 373 -32.05 3.20 -18.38
N GLN A 374 -31.75 2.15 -17.60
CA GLN A 374 -32.76 1.36 -16.93
C GLN A 374 -33.43 2.13 -15.78
N GLN A 375 -32.68 2.95 -15.04
CA GLN A 375 -33.25 3.79 -13.97
C GLN A 375 -34.15 4.90 -14.54
N PHE A 376 -33.73 5.57 -15.61
CA PHE A 376 -34.58 6.55 -16.29
C PHE A 376 -35.87 5.93 -16.87
N LYS A 377 -35.79 4.73 -17.49
CA LYS A 377 -37.01 4.02 -17.95
C LYS A 377 -37.94 3.59 -16.80
N ARG A 378 -37.39 3.21 -15.63
CA ARG A 378 -38.21 2.93 -14.44
C ARG A 378 -38.86 4.20 -13.84
N GLY A 379 -38.15 5.33 -13.85
CA GLY A 379 -38.71 6.61 -13.40
C GLY A 379 -39.93 7.05 -14.26
N GLU A 380 -39.87 6.86 -15.56
CA GLU A 380 -41.01 7.12 -16.48
C GLU A 380 -42.21 6.16 -16.29
N SER A 381 -41.96 4.97 -15.77
CA SER A 381 -43.02 3.99 -15.46
C SER A 381 -43.75 4.23 -14.16
N TYR A 382 -43.15 4.94 -13.21
CA TYR A 382 -43.77 5.34 -11.90
C TYR A 382 -44.43 6.73 -11.95
N GLY A 383 -44.32 7.46 -13.07
CA GLY A 383 -44.90 8.78 -13.28
C GLY A 383 -46.16 8.76 -14.17
N LYS A 384 -46.66 7.58 -14.52
CA LYS A 384 -47.96 7.35 -15.12
C LYS A 384 -48.80 6.51 -14.16
#